data_fa626d296e47864cb7c42e4313013994
#
_entry.id   fa626d296e47864cb7c42e4313013994
#
_cell.length_a   1.000
_cell.length_b   1.000
_cell.length_c   1.000
_cell.angle_alpha   90.00
_cell.angle_beta   90.00
_cell.angle_gamma   90.00
#
_symmetry.space_group_name_H-M   'P 1'
#
loop_
_entity.id
_entity.type
_entity.pdbx_description
1 polymer ?
#
loop_
_entity_poly.entity_id
_entity_poly.type
_entity_poly.pdbx_seq_one_letter_code
_entity_poly.pdbx_strand_id
1 'polypeptide(L)'
;MVNKKLTFKDIWVCLRSLNLSHLEYSKAGLTYIGWADMYSQLMDIYPQAVYDFHDPIFYGEEGKQTCEVSCTITIEDISRTMSLPIMTSSLPMKSVVNPSSRDINDGQMRCFVKCCGMLGLGLYLWEKKSVKNNYKSGTNEGNVSSFDSELGV
;
A
#
# COMPACT_ATOMS: atom_id res chain seq x y z
N MET A 1 -11.50 -22.30 -28.48
CA MET A 1 -10.44 -21.89 -27.52
C MET A 1 -11.09 -21.74 -26.15
N VAL A 2 -10.63 -22.49 -25.18
CA VAL A 2 -11.04 -22.27 -23.79
C VAL A 2 -10.28 -21.06 -23.25
N ASN A 3 -10.97 -19.93 -23.06
CA ASN A 3 -10.40 -18.79 -22.37
C ASN A 3 -10.10 -19.22 -20.93
N LYS A 4 -8.83 -19.36 -20.61
CA LYS A 4 -8.40 -19.66 -19.24
C LYS A 4 -8.84 -18.49 -18.34
N LYS A 5 -9.66 -18.80 -17.35
CA LYS A 5 -10.10 -17.82 -16.36
C LYS A 5 -8.88 -17.30 -15.57
N LEU A 6 -8.80 -15.97 -15.41
CA LEU A 6 -7.77 -15.34 -14.61
C LEU A 6 -7.90 -15.77 -13.14
N THR A 7 -6.79 -16.15 -12.53
CA THR A 7 -6.74 -16.51 -11.11
C THR A 7 -5.96 -15.47 -10.31
N PHE A 8 -6.17 -15.44 -9.00
CA PHE A 8 -5.36 -14.57 -8.11
C PHE A 8 -3.86 -14.88 -8.23
N LYS A 9 -3.51 -16.14 -8.39
CA LYS A 9 -2.11 -16.54 -8.58
C LYS A 9 -1.50 -15.90 -9.85
N ASP A 10 -2.26 -15.85 -10.94
CA ASP A 10 -1.81 -15.23 -12.19
C ASP A 10 -1.53 -13.73 -11.97
N ILE A 11 -2.45 -13.04 -11.29
CA ILE A 11 -2.31 -11.63 -10.94
C ILE A 11 -1.08 -11.40 -10.05
N TRP A 12 -0.98 -12.18 -8.99
CA TRP A 12 0.10 -12.09 -8.02
C TRP A 12 1.48 -12.26 -8.65
N VAL A 13 1.66 -13.33 -9.43
CA VAL A 13 2.94 -13.61 -10.09
C VAL A 13 3.30 -12.51 -11.07
N CYS A 14 2.34 -12.03 -11.84
CA CYS A 14 2.54 -10.96 -12.81
C CYS A 14 2.94 -9.64 -12.13
N LEU A 15 2.12 -9.16 -11.20
CA LEU A 15 2.34 -7.84 -10.57
C LEU A 15 3.55 -7.83 -9.65
N ARG A 16 3.81 -8.94 -8.95
CA ARG A 16 4.97 -9.04 -8.06
C ARG A 16 6.29 -9.08 -8.81
N SER A 17 6.31 -9.51 -10.05
CA SER A 17 7.52 -9.59 -10.87
C SER A 17 7.98 -8.23 -11.43
N LEU A 18 7.14 -7.20 -11.36
CA LEU A 18 7.46 -5.90 -11.93
C LEU A 18 8.54 -5.19 -11.13
N ASN A 19 9.54 -4.66 -11.84
CA ASN A 19 10.55 -3.78 -11.25
C ASN A 19 10.06 -2.33 -11.33
N LEU A 20 9.74 -1.75 -10.18
CA LEU A 20 9.23 -0.39 -10.05
C LEU A 20 10.29 0.58 -9.48
N SER A 21 11.54 0.19 -9.40
CA SER A 21 12.60 1.00 -8.77
C SER A 21 12.76 2.39 -9.40
N HIS A 22 12.50 2.52 -10.70
CA HIS A 22 12.56 3.80 -11.42
C HIS A 22 11.41 4.77 -11.06
N LEU A 23 10.38 4.31 -10.37
CA LEU A 23 9.24 5.11 -9.91
C LEU A 23 9.36 5.52 -8.44
N GLU A 24 10.36 4.98 -7.75
CA GLU A 24 10.55 5.25 -6.33
C GLU A 24 11.03 6.68 -6.09
N TYR A 25 10.51 7.29 -5.02
CA TYR A 25 11.03 8.53 -4.46
C TYR A 25 11.14 8.41 -2.94
N SER A 26 12.01 9.23 -2.34
CA SER A 26 12.23 9.25 -0.89
C SER A 26 11.67 10.51 -0.27
N LYS A 27 11.00 10.35 0.87
CA LYS A 27 10.51 11.43 1.70
C LYS A 27 10.63 11.03 3.18
N ALA A 28 11.25 11.87 3.99
CA ALA A 28 11.46 11.62 5.42
C ALA A 28 12.13 10.25 5.72
N GLY A 29 13.08 9.82 4.88
CA GLY A 29 13.79 8.55 5.03
C GLY A 29 13.00 7.31 4.60
N LEU A 30 11.78 7.47 4.11
CA LEU A 30 10.94 6.38 3.60
C LEU A 30 10.88 6.42 2.08
N THR A 31 10.74 5.23 1.48
CA THR A 31 10.61 5.06 0.04
C THR A 31 9.14 4.91 -0.35
N TYR A 32 8.72 5.67 -1.34
CA TYR A 32 7.34 5.71 -1.82
C TYR A 32 7.27 5.53 -3.33
N ILE A 33 6.09 5.10 -3.80
CA ILE A 33 5.65 5.24 -5.19
C ILE A 33 4.32 6.01 -5.16
N GLY A 34 4.21 7.04 -5.98
CA GLY A 34 3.01 7.85 -6.06
C GLY A 34 1.79 7.06 -6.60
N TRP A 35 0.60 7.46 -6.20
CA TRP A 35 -0.63 6.78 -6.61
C TRP A 35 -0.83 6.78 -8.13
N ALA A 36 -0.45 7.85 -8.82
CA ALA A 36 -0.61 7.95 -10.26
C ALA A 36 0.29 6.97 -11.01
N ASP A 37 1.54 6.83 -10.54
CA ASP A 37 2.47 5.86 -11.10
C ASP A 37 1.99 4.42 -10.84
N MET A 38 1.50 4.17 -9.63
CA MET A 38 0.94 2.87 -9.28
C MET A 38 -0.31 2.54 -10.11
N TYR A 39 -1.20 3.51 -10.27
CA TYR A 39 -2.38 3.36 -11.10
C TYR A 39 -2.03 3.08 -12.56
N SER A 40 -1.06 3.81 -13.12
CA SER A 40 -0.58 3.58 -14.49
C SER A 40 -0.04 2.17 -14.67
N GLN A 41 0.76 1.67 -13.74
CA GLN A 41 1.27 0.30 -13.78
C GLN A 41 0.15 -0.74 -13.74
N LEU A 42 -0.85 -0.52 -12.89
CA LEU A 42 -1.99 -1.43 -12.81
C LEU A 42 -2.79 -1.44 -14.11
N MET A 43 -3.06 -0.26 -14.68
CA MET A 43 -3.83 -0.12 -15.93
C MET A 43 -3.08 -0.66 -17.14
N ASP A 44 -1.76 -0.54 -17.19
CA ASP A 44 -0.95 -1.09 -18.28
C ASP A 44 -1.06 -2.61 -18.38
N ILE A 45 -1.19 -3.28 -17.23
CA ILE A 45 -1.29 -4.75 -17.16
C ILE A 45 -2.75 -5.22 -17.17
N TYR A 46 -3.59 -4.59 -16.37
CA TYR A 46 -5.01 -4.98 -16.17
C TYR A 46 -5.92 -3.77 -16.37
N PRO A 47 -6.10 -3.31 -17.63
CA PRO A 47 -6.94 -2.14 -17.91
C PRO A 47 -8.41 -2.33 -17.52
N GLN A 48 -8.85 -3.57 -17.32
CA GLN A 48 -10.18 -3.91 -16.83
C GLN A 48 -10.32 -3.78 -15.30
N ALA A 49 -9.22 -3.50 -14.59
CA ALA A 49 -9.28 -3.32 -13.15
C ALA A 49 -10.08 -2.06 -12.80
N VAL A 50 -10.87 -2.17 -11.74
CA VAL A 50 -11.60 -1.06 -11.15
C VAL A 50 -11.22 -0.92 -9.68
N TYR A 51 -11.30 0.29 -9.16
CA TYR A 51 -11.14 0.53 -7.73
C TYR A 51 -12.34 1.29 -7.20
N ASP A 52 -12.59 1.10 -5.91
CA ASP A 52 -13.68 1.76 -5.20
C ASP A 52 -13.23 2.14 -3.80
N PHE A 53 -13.51 3.38 -3.41
CA PHE A 53 -13.34 3.83 -2.04
C PHE A 53 -14.67 3.70 -1.31
N HIS A 54 -14.65 3.03 -0.16
CA HIS A 54 -15.79 2.94 0.72
C HIS A 54 -15.99 4.24 1.49
N ASP A 55 -17.18 4.42 2.04
CA ASP A 55 -17.45 5.56 2.92
C ASP A 55 -16.49 5.53 4.12
N PRO A 56 -15.87 6.67 4.45
CA PRO A 56 -15.00 6.75 5.61
C PRO A 56 -15.72 6.38 6.90
N ILE A 57 -15.02 5.67 7.79
CA ILE A 57 -15.56 5.31 9.11
C ILE A 57 -14.88 6.17 10.16
N PHE A 58 -15.70 6.78 11.02
CA PHE A 58 -15.24 7.64 12.10
C PHE A 58 -15.32 6.92 13.43
N TYR A 59 -14.28 7.08 14.24
CA TYR A 59 -14.15 6.48 15.56
C TYR A 59 -13.94 7.55 16.63
N GLY A 60 -14.53 7.35 17.79
CA GLY A 60 -14.36 8.21 18.94
C GLY A 60 -15.53 9.16 19.16
N GLU A 61 -15.39 10.00 20.19
CA GLU A 61 -16.39 10.98 20.59
C GLU A 61 -16.47 12.14 19.59
N GLU A 62 -17.64 12.74 19.48
CA GLU A 62 -17.86 13.93 18.68
C GLU A 62 -16.84 15.03 19.04
N GLY A 63 -16.24 15.64 18.03
CA GLY A 63 -15.20 16.66 18.19
C GLY A 63 -13.79 16.10 18.42
N LYS A 64 -13.61 14.78 18.57
CA LYS A 64 -12.30 14.11 18.76
C LYS A 64 -12.16 12.85 17.91
N GLN A 65 -12.88 12.79 16.79
CA GLN A 65 -12.92 11.58 15.97
C GLN A 65 -11.67 11.40 15.11
N THR A 66 -11.23 10.16 15.00
CA THR A 66 -10.28 9.71 13.98
C THR A 66 -11.04 9.02 12.85
N CYS A 67 -10.38 8.77 11.74
CA CYS A 67 -11.04 8.24 10.55
C CYS A 67 -10.24 7.11 9.94
N GLU A 68 -10.94 6.10 9.42
CA GLU A 68 -10.42 5.01 8.63
C GLU A 68 -11.01 5.07 7.24
N VAL A 69 -10.17 4.91 6.22
CA VAL A 69 -10.57 4.77 4.82
C VAL A 69 -10.31 3.37 4.33
N SER A 70 -11.08 2.93 3.35
CA SER A 70 -10.93 1.61 2.73
C SER A 70 -11.00 1.71 1.22
N CYS A 71 -10.23 0.86 0.55
CA CYS A 71 -10.20 0.75 -0.90
C CYS A 71 -10.33 -0.71 -1.31
N THR A 72 -11.20 -0.99 -2.27
CA THR A 72 -11.30 -2.28 -2.94
C THR A 72 -10.80 -2.15 -4.36
N ILE A 73 -9.91 -3.03 -4.79
CA ILE A 73 -9.52 -3.19 -6.19
C ILE A 73 -10.08 -4.52 -6.67
N THR A 74 -10.75 -4.47 -7.82
CA THR A 74 -11.35 -5.64 -8.46
C THR A 74 -10.78 -5.80 -9.86
N ILE A 75 -10.24 -6.97 -10.15
CA ILE A 75 -9.76 -7.37 -11.48
C ILE A 75 -10.60 -8.58 -11.89
N GLU A 76 -11.49 -8.37 -12.86
CA GLU A 76 -12.53 -9.34 -13.23
C GLU A 76 -13.41 -9.71 -12.02
N ASP A 77 -13.36 -10.94 -11.54
CA ASP A 77 -14.12 -11.39 -10.37
C ASP A 77 -13.27 -11.51 -9.08
N ILE A 78 -12.03 -11.03 -9.14
CA ILE A 78 -11.08 -11.10 -8.02
C ILE A 78 -10.97 -9.74 -7.36
N SER A 79 -11.30 -9.67 -6.07
CA SER A 79 -11.27 -8.44 -5.28
C SER A 79 -10.35 -8.55 -4.08
N ARG A 80 -9.71 -7.43 -3.74
CA ARG A 80 -8.97 -7.24 -2.48
C ARG A 80 -9.32 -5.90 -1.89
N THR A 81 -9.47 -5.87 -0.59
CA THR A 81 -9.79 -4.66 0.18
C THR A 81 -8.69 -4.38 1.19
N MET A 82 -8.31 -3.12 1.28
CA MET A 82 -7.36 -2.61 2.27
C MET A 82 -8.01 -1.47 3.04
N SER A 83 -7.74 -1.40 4.32
CA SER A 83 -8.12 -0.28 5.18
C SER A 83 -6.90 0.43 5.71
N LEU A 84 -7.02 1.72 5.94
CA LEU A 84 -5.94 2.58 6.43
C LEU A 84 -6.51 3.66 7.34
N PRO A 85 -5.94 3.87 8.55
CA PRO A 85 -6.28 5.04 9.35
C PRO A 85 -5.71 6.30 8.71
N ILE A 86 -6.42 7.41 8.82
CA ILE A 86 -5.89 8.72 8.41
C ILE A 86 -4.81 9.13 9.40
N MET A 87 -3.59 9.31 8.89
CA MET A 87 -2.39 9.57 9.70
C MET A 87 -1.69 10.84 9.26
N THR A 88 -0.93 11.43 10.19
CA THR A 88 -0.03 12.54 9.89
C THR A 88 1.06 12.09 8.92
N SER A 89 1.59 13.03 8.14
CA SER A 89 2.65 12.76 7.17
C SER A 89 4.06 12.82 7.75
N SER A 90 4.20 13.32 8.99
CA SER A 90 5.47 13.45 9.70
C SER A 90 5.61 12.40 10.80
N LEU A 91 6.86 12.00 11.09
CA LEU A 91 7.16 11.09 12.19
C LEU A 91 7.11 11.82 13.55
N PRO A 92 6.61 11.15 14.62
CA PRO A 92 5.94 9.85 14.59
C PRO A 92 4.56 9.95 13.93
N MET A 93 4.22 8.98 13.09
CA MET A 93 2.92 8.93 12.45
C MET A 93 1.83 8.66 13.47
N LYS A 94 0.87 9.57 13.57
CA LYS A 94 -0.28 9.47 14.49
C LYS A 94 -1.56 9.63 13.72
N SER A 95 -2.63 9.05 14.26
CA SER A 95 -3.97 9.29 13.71
C SER A 95 -4.31 10.78 13.77
N VAL A 96 -4.87 11.29 12.68
CA VAL A 96 -5.34 12.67 12.59
C VAL A 96 -6.69 12.77 13.29
N VAL A 97 -6.80 13.70 14.23
CA VAL A 97 -8.08 14.02 14.89
C VAL A 97 -8.82 15.06 14.05
N ASN A 98 -10.10 14.84 13.81
CA ASN A 98 -10.97 15.67 12.98
C ASN A 98 -10.36 15.93 11.58
N PRO A 99 -10.12 14.87 10.79
CA PRO A 99 -9.48 15.02 9.50
C PRO A 99 -10.31 15.89 8.56
N SER A 100 -9.62 16.74 7.81
CA SER A 100 -10.21 17.52 6.73
C SER A 100 -10.51 16.62 5.53
N SER A 101 -11.28 17.14 4.57
CA SER A 101 -11.50 16.44 3.30
C SER A 101 -10.20 16.18 2.54
N ARG A 102 -9.20 17.06 2.67
CA ARG A 102 -7.87 16.86 2.11
C ARG A 102 -7.15 15.68 2.78
N ASP A 103 -7.19 15.61 4.11
CA ASP A 103 -6.59 14.50 4.86
C ASP A 103 -7.22 13.17 4.43
N ILE A 104 -8.53 13.14 4.27
CA ILE A 104 -9.27 11.96 3.82
C ILE A 104 -8.83 11.56 2.40
N ASN A 105 -8.78 12.51 1.48
CA ASN A 105 -8.33 12.25 0.11
C ASN A 105 -6.90 11.71 0.07
N ASP A 106 -5.99 12.30 0.80
CA ASP A 106 -4.60 11.85 0.87
C ASP A 106 -4.51 10.42 1.45
N GLY A 107 -5.31 10.15 2.46
CA GLY A 107 -5.44 8.80 3.02
C GLY A 107 -5.99 7.78 2.04
N GLN A 108 -7.00 8.16 1.25
CA GLN A 108 -7.56 7.30 0.20
C GLN A 108 -6.51 6.96 -0.87
N MET A 109 -5.71 7.92 -1.29
CA MET A 109 -4.63 7.68 -2.26
C MET A 109 -3.56 6.72 -1.71
N ARG A 110 -3.17 6.89 -0.45
CA ARG A 110 -2.26 5.95 0.23
C ARG A 110 -2.87 4.56 0.36
N CYS A 111 -4.16 4.49 0.70
CA CYS A 111 -4.90 3.24 0.81
C CYS A 111 -4.94 2.50 -0.52
N PHE A 112 -5.16 3.20 -1.63
CA PHE A 112 -5.11 2.65 -2.98
C PHE A 112 -3.75 2.00 -3.27
N VAL A 113 -2.65 2.70 -3.02
CA VAL A 113 -1.29 2.19 -3.24
C VAL A 113 -1.05 0.93 -2.41
N LYS A 114 -1.47 0.93 -1.16
CA LYS A 114 -1.33 -0.22 -0.26
C LYS A 114 -2.20 -1.40 -0.71
N CYS A 115 -3.39 -1.12 -1.23
CA CYS A 115 -4.27 -2.14 -1.81
C CYS A 115 -3.65 -2.79 -3.06
N CYS A 116 -2.97 -2.00 -3.90
CA CYS A 116 -2.16 -2.53 -5.00
C CYS A 116 -1.11 -3.52 -4.52
N GLY A 117 -0.49 -3.24 -3.37
CA GLY A 117 0.46 -4.14 -2.71
C GLY A 117 -0.15 -5.50 -2.38
N MET A 118 -1.40 -5.54 -1.97
CA MET A 118 -2.10 -6.80 -1.71
C MET A 118 -2.28 -7.67 -2.94
N LEU A 119 -2.25 -7.09 -4.12
CA LEU A 119 -2.26 -7.78 -5.40
C LEU A 119 -0.86 -8.18 -5.89
N GLY A 120 0.17 -7.75 -5.18
CA GLY A 120 1.58 -7.96 -5.51
C GLY A 120 2.32 -6.74 -6.07
N LEU A 121 1.59 -5.73 -6.52
CA LEU A 121 2.18 -4.54 -7.14
C LEU A 121 2.85 -3.65 -6.11
N GLY A 122 4.16 -3.53 -6.18
CA GLY A 122 4.94 -2.69 -5.26
C GLY A 122 5.01 -3.19 -3.82
N LEU A 123 4.61 -4.43 -3.56
CA LEU A 123 4.60 -4.98 -2.20
C LEU A 123 5.96 -4.91 -1.51
N TYR A 124 7.05 -5.00 -2.26
CA TYR A 124 8.41 -4.96 -1.72
C TYR A 124 8.72 -3.68 -0.92
N LEU A 125 7.96 -2.59 -1.14
CA LEU A 125 8.12 -1.34 -0.38
C LEU A 125 7.86 -1.53 1.12
N TRP A 126 7.01 -2.49 1.47
CA TRP A 126 6.64 -2.81 2.86
C TRP A 126 7.31 -4.08 3.40
N GLU A 127 8.00 -4.84 2.55
CA GLU A 127 8.73 -6.03 2.99
C GLU A 127 9.99 -5.65 3.76
N LYS A 128 10.27 -6.37 4.85
CA LYS A 128 11.47 -6.15 5.67
C LYS A 128 12.73 -6.50 4.89
N LYS A 129 13.50 -5.50 4.50
CA LYS A 129 14.76 -5.68 3.77
C LYS A 129 15.90 -6.15 4.67
N SER A 130 15.86 -5.87 5.96
CA SER A 130 16.92 -6.16 6.92
C SER A 130 17.23 -7.66 7.11
N VAL A 131 16.25 -8.52 6.88
CA VAL A 131 16.43 -9.98 7.01
C VAL A 131 17.20 -10.58 5.84
N LYS A 132 17.10 -9.97 4.65
CA LYS A 132 17.78 -10.49 3.44
C LYS A 132 19.28 -10.22 3.42
N ASN A 133 19.75 -9.20 4.13
CA ASN A 133 21.17 -8.84 4.16
C ASN A 133 21.98 -9.64 5.18
N ASN A 134 21.34 -10.20 6.21
CA ASN A 134 22.02 -10.98 7.25
C ASN A 134 22.37 -12.41 6.81
N TYR A 135 21.81 -12.90 5.72
CA TYR A 135 22.16 -14.21 5.17
C TYR A 135 23.41 -14.21 4.29
N LYS A 136 23.95 -13.03 3.96
CA LYS A 136 25.13 -12.91 3.09
C LYS A 136 26.42 -12.55 3.82
N SER A 137 26.35 -12.15 5.08
CA SER A 137 27.55 -11.90 5.91
C SER A 137 27.39 -12.67 7.21
N GLY A 138 28.11 -13.78 7.32
CA GLY A 138 28.19 -14.56 8.55
C GLY A 138 28.91 -13.81 9.65
N THR A 139 28.34 -12.72 10.15
CA THR A 139 28.75 -12.08 11.38
C THR A 139 27.53 -11.68 12.15
N ASN A 140 27.34 -12.37 13.27
CA ASN A 140 26.38 -12.04 14.30
C ASN A 140 26.67 -10.64 14.85
N GLU A 141 25.82 -9.68 14.59
CA GLU A 141 25.57 -8.62 15.55
C GLU A 141 24.09 -8.24 15.46
N GLY A 142 23.37 -8.66 16.49
CA GLY A 142 21.98 -8.33 16.64
C GLY A 142 21.80 -6.87 16.99
N ASN A 143 21.18 -6.15 16.11
CA ASN A 143 20.43 -4.97 16.51
C ASN A 143 19.23 -4.85 15.58
N VAL A 144 18.12 -5.34 16.08
CA VAL A 144 16.84 -5.31 15.39
C VAL A 144 16.13 -4.04 15.79
N SER A 145 16.27 -3.01 15.01
CA SER A 145 15.26 -1.95 15.00
C SER A 145 14.23 -2.31 13.93
N SER A 146 13.25 -3.05 14.35
CA SER A 146 12.27 -3.68 13.44
C SER A 146 11.01 -2.85 13.26
N PHE A 147 11.00 -1.58 13.66
CA PHE A 147 9.78 -0.79 13.69
C PHE A 147 9.47 -0.01 12.41
N ASP A 148 10.45 0.23 11.57
CA ASP A 148 10.29 1.15 10.45
C ASP A 148 9.52 0.55 9.25
N SER A 149 9.37 -0.77 9.22
CA SER A 149 8.69 -1.43 8.11
C SER A 149 7.17 -1.51 8.26
N GLU A 150 6.66 -1.33 9.48
CA GLU A 150 5.21 -1.34 9.73
C GLU A 150 4.57 0.03 9.47
N LEU A 151 5.39 1.07 9.39
CA LEU A 151 4.97 2.43 9.12
C LEU A 151 5.01 2.80 7.63
N GLY A 152 5.37 1.88 6.78
CA GLY A 152 5.34 2.03 5.33
C GLY A 152 3.91 2.20 4.83
N VAL A 153 3.46 3.40 4.81
CA VAL A 153 2.13 3.83 4.39
C VAL A 153 2.10 4.01 2.90
#